data_c6207ae1408baba0a4683fba263fc46e
#
_entry.id   c6207ae1408baba0a4683fba263fc46e
#
_cell.length_a   1.000
_cell.length_b   1.000
_cell.length_c   1.000
_cell.angle_alpha   90.00
_cell.angle_beta   90.00
_cell.angle_gamma   90.00
#
_symmetry.space_group_name_H-M   'P 1'
#
loop_
_entity.id
_entity.type
_entity.pdbx_description
1 polymer ?
#
loop_
_entity_poly.entity_id
_entity_poly.type
_entity_poly.pdbx_seq_one_letter_code
_entity_poly.pdbx_strand_id
1 'polypeptide(L)'
;MKIRRRIATEQSQGVVRSFLRVAQFTCFILHFTFSSAQPTVDTIIDPKLATVLLYPQIGSTVDNAARTLNVPVLNIDDQVNTPLVLEFDDLTAVYRNFRVKVIHCNADWKRSVLNDVEFTYEYNDNPITDYQLSISTKIPYYHYRYTVPRMKLPGNYVLVVYNEQNREQILFTRRFRLYAQRIGIAAGVRFSTDISRQYNDQQIELSLDYRAYQAQVTSPQDDFKVVIRQNFRDDRAVTDLHPTNVRAFDQVLEYRALDLRNTFPGGNEYRYFDTRTLFSRANYVEKISRLANRNVAYVQAGRPRSTQAYTQFDDFNGLFVIDHLESHNGAIEADYAETIFTLLIDELPGVSVYANGAFNFWALNDRNRLTYDAALGGYRGTIWLKQGVYNYNYAVTGVVPPISRSGVGPTIGNEALVEGDFSQTENDYEIFVYQRPPAARADQLIGYQRINYGKRK
;
A
#
# COMPACT_ATOMS: atom_id res chain seq x y z
N MET A 1 -15.03 26.40 87.40
CA MET A 1 -16.43 26.78 87.70
C MET A 1 -17.31 25.96 86.72
N LYS A 2 -17.79 24.78 87.16
CA LYS A 2 -19.18 24.47 87.46
C LYS A 2 -20.08 24.91 86.25
N ILE A 3 -20.87 24.10 85.57
CA ILE A 3 -21.88 23.18 86.05
C ILE A 3 -22.54 22.46 84.82
N ARG A 4 -22.68 21.15 84.89
CA ARG A 4 -23.82 20.26 84.64
C ARG A 4 -24.26 19.99 83.21
N ARG A 5 -24.29 18.78 82.81
CA ARG A 5 -25.10 17.53 83.10
C ARG A 5 -26.22 17.35 82.10
N ARG A 6 -26.11 16.22 81.36
CA ARG A 6 -27.04 15.07 81.35
C ARG A 6 -28.27 15.12 80.46
N ILE A 7 -28.52 13.96 79.84
CA ILE A 7 -29.77 13.40 79.32
C ILE A 7 -29.92 13.70 77.79
N ALA A 8 -30.04 12.76 76.94
CA ALA A 8 -30.71 11.48 76.89
C ALA A 8 -30.12 10.52 75.85
N THR A 9 -29.84 9.34 76.34
CA THR A 9 -29.87 8.07 75.63
C THR A 9 -31.27 7.73 75.18
N GLU A 10 -31.38 6.95 74.11
CA GLU A 10 -32.55 6.32 73.51
C GLU A 10 -33.22 7.11 72.39
N GLN A 11 -32.73 6.76 71.18
CA GLN A 11 -33.49 6.58 69.94
C GLN A 11 -32.49 6.53 68.79
N SER A 12 -31.82 5.41 68.56
CA SER A 12 -31.13 5.17 67.25
C SER A 12 -30.84 3.67 67.02
N GLN A 13 -31.88 2.85 67.18
CA GLN A 13 -31.78 1.43 66.70
C GLN A 13 -32.76 1.12 65.58
N GLY A 14 -33.30 2.10 64.92
CA GLY A 14 -34.32 1.94 63.86
C GLY A 14 -33.88 2.27 62.42
N VAL A 15 -32.74 2.90 62.22
CA VAL A 15 -32.38 3.47 60.89
C VAL A 15 -31.21 2.74 60.19
N VAL A 16 -30.54 1.80 60.87
CA VAL A 16 -29.38 1.10 60.31
C VAL A 16 -29.75 -0.20 59.54
N ARG A 17 -31.03 -0.59 59.50
CA ARG A 17 -31.47 -1.79 58.75
C ARG A 17 -32.10 -1.54 57.39
N SER A 18 -32.24 -0.31 56.96
CA SER A 18 -32.80 0.02 55.62
C SER A 18 -31.80 0.48 54.58
N PHE A 19 -30.54 0.66 54.93
CA PHE A 19 -29.49 1.06 53.96
C PHE A 19 -28.58 -0.05 53.49
N LEU A 20 -28.80 -1.33 53.87
CA LEU A 20 -28.02 -2.45 53.40
C LEU A 20 -28.69 -3.30 52.31
N ARG A 21 -29.72 -2.79 51.65
CA ARG A 21 -30.43 -3.51 50.56
C ARG A 21 -30.44 -2.80 49.21
N VAL A 22 -29.66 -1.76 48.99
CA VAL A 22 -29.58 -1.05 47.69
C VAL A 22 -28.15 -0.95 47.17
N ALA A 23 -27.25 -1.85 47.52
CA ALA A 23 -25.91 -1.93 46.97
C ALA A 23 -25.62 -3.30 46.31
N GLN A 24 -26.65 -3.97 45.79
CA GLN A 24 -26.44 -4.92 44.69
C GLN A 24 -26.65 -4.18 43.36
N PHE A 25 -25.83 -3.17 43.14
CA PHE A 25 -25.70 -2.57 41.84
C PHE A 25 -24.92 -3.55 40.96
N THR A 26 -25.64 -4.17 40.07
CA THR A 26 -25.18 -4.88 38.89
C THR A 26 -23.96 -4.15 38.30
N CYS A 27 -22.78 -4.68 38.57
CA CYS A 27 -21.60 -4.33 37.81
C CYS A 27 -21.83 -4.90 36.39
N PHE A 28 -22.58 -4.20 35.57
CA PHE A 28 -22.53 -4.37 34.11
C PHE A 28 -21.12 -3.95 33.72
N ILE A 29 -20.21 -4.91 33.72
CA ILE A 29 -18.96 -4.79 33.01
C ILE A 29 -19.39 -4.62 31.54
N LEU A 30 -19.49 -3.36 31.10
CA LEU A 30 -19.43 -3.04 29.69
C LEU A 30 -18.08 -3.61 29.21
N HIS A 31 -18.12 -4.82 28.71
CA HIS A 31 -17.07 -5.32 27.85
C HIS A 31 -17.14 -4.45 26.59
N PHE A 32 -16.42 -3.32 26.60
CA PHE A 32 -15.99 -2.69 25.38
C PHE A 32 -15.07 -3.73 24.72
N THR A 33 -15.67 -4.59 23.92
CA THR A 33 -14.93 -5.28 22.90
C THR A 33 -14.41 -4.18 21.99
N PHE A 34 -13.16 -3.78 22.19
CA PHE A 34 -12.41 -3.11 21.16
C PHE A 34 -12.32 -4.13 20.01
N SER A 35 -13.32 -4.11 19.15
CA SER A 35 -13.17 -4.69 17.83
C SER A 35 -12.10 -3.85 17.16
N SER A 36 -10.84 -4.31 17.24
CA SER A 36 -9.76 -3.71 16.45
C SER A 36 -10.21 -3.81 15.00
N ALA A 37 -10.53 -2.66 14.40
CA ALA A 37 -10.92 -2.62 13.01
C ALA A 37 -9.81 -3.31 12.19
N GLN A 38 -10.20 -4.30 11.40
CA GLN A 38 -9.22 -5.04 10.58
C GLN A 38 -8.53 -4.04 9.66
N PRO A 39 -7.18 -4.10 9.54
CA PRO A 39 -6.45 -3.16 8.70
C PRO A 39 -6.92 -3.28 7.24
N THR A 40 -7.23 -2.16 6.63
CA THR A 40 -7.64 -2.07 5.22
C THR A 40 -6.56 -1.45 4.33
N VAL A 41 -5.30 -1.51 4.77
CA VAL A 41 -4.10 -1.07 4.04
C VAL A 41 -3.21 -2.26 3.74
N ASP A 42 -2.35 -2.15 2.74
CA ASP A 42 -1.30 -3.14 2.51
C ASP A 42 -0.32 -3.12 3.68
N THR A 43 -0.16 -4.24 4.36
CA THR A 43 0.77 -4.33 5.50
C THR A 43 1.20 -5.76 5.79
N ILE A 44 2.44 -5.93 6.23
CA ILE A 44 2.96 -7.18 6.80
C ILE A 44 3.15 -6.95 8.31
N ILE A 45 2.34 -7.66 9.09
CA ILE A 45 2.35 -7.57 10.56
C ILE A 45 3.34 -8.58 11.14
N ASP A 46 3.28 -9.84 10.69
CA ASP A 46 4.24 -10.86 11.11
C ASP A 46 5.61 -10.63 10.44
N PRO A 47 6.68 -10.35 11.21
CA PRO A 47 8.01 -10.09 10.66
C PRO A 47 8.67 -11.32 10.02
N LYS A 48 8.10 -12.50 10.19
CA LYS A 48 8.60 -13.74 9.60
C LYS A 48 8.04 -13.97 8.18
N LEU A 49 7.03 -13.20 7.79
CA LEU A 49 6.50 -13.25 6.43
C LEU A 49 7.17 -12.19 5.56
N ALA A 50 7.50 -12.57 4.35
CA ALA A 50 8.23 -11.72 3.40
C ALA A 50 7.74 -11.95 1.95
N THR A 51 8.15 -11.09 1.04
CA THR A 51 7.90 -11.20 -0.40
C THR A 51 6.43 -11.47 -0.72
N VAL A 52 5.52 -10.67 -0.13
CA VAL A 52 4.08 -10.83 -0.31
C VAL A 52 3.66 -10.20 -1.64
N LEU A 53 3.37 -11.03 -2.63
CA LEU A 53 2.99 -10.66 -3.99
C LEU A 53 1.49 -10.91 -4.20
N LEU A 54 0.81 -10.01 -4.89
CA LEU A 54 -0.57 -10.21 -5.35
C LEU A 54 -0.67 -9.65 -6.77
N TYR A 55 -0.99 -10.50 -7.74
CA TYR A 55 -0.92 -10.15 -9.16
C TYR A 55 -1.94 -10.94 -9.98
N PRO A 56 -2.42 -10.39 -11.12
CA PRO A 56 -3.19 -11.15 -12.11
C PRO A 56 -2.25 -12.09 -12.89
N GLN A 57 -2.55 -13.38 -12.89
CA GLN A 57 -1.79 -14.37 -13.64
C GLN A 57 -2.21 -14.36 -15.10
N ILE A 58 -1.36 -13.83 -15.98
CA ILE A 58 -1.58 -13.76 -17.42
C ILE A 58 -0.93 -14.97 -18.07
N GLY A 59 -1.72 -15.83 -18.71
CA GLY A 59 -1.24 -17.05 -19.40
C GLY A 59 -0.79 -18.17 -18.47
N SER A 60 -0.28 -19.25 -19.07
CA SER A 60 0.16 -20.47 -18.37
C SER A 60 1.65 -20.45 -17.97
N THR A 61 2.44 -19.59 -18.58
CA THR A 61 3.87 -19.47 -18.31
C THR A 61 4.10 -18.53 -17.12
N VAL A 62 4.91 -18.99 -16.20
CA VAL A 62 5.34 -18.20 -15.05
C VAL A 62 6.42 -17.23 -15.50
N ASP A 63 6.01 -16.09 -16.05
CA ASP A 63 6.95 -14.99 -16.29
C ASP A 63 7.19 -14.28 -14.94
N ASN A 64 8.42 -14.29 -14.46
CA ASN A 64 8.82 -13.67 -13.21
C ASN A 64 8.52 -12.16 -13.20
N ALA A 65 8.68 -11.48 -14.32
CA ALA A 65 8.32 -10.06 -14.45
C ALA A 65 6.81 -9.83 -14.34
N ALA A 66 5.99 -10.71 -14.93
CA ALA A 66 4.53 -10.60 -14.87
C ALA A 66 3.98 -10.73 -13.44
N ARG A 67 4.67 -11.45 -12.54
CA ARG A 67 4.24 -11.61 -11.15
C ARG A 67 4.21 -10.31 -10.35
N THR A 68 5.07 -9.37 -10.64
CA THR A 68 5.29 -8.20 -9.81
C THR A 68 5.05 -6.88 -10.52
N LEU A 69 5.16 -6.86 -11.85
CA LEU A 69 4.91 -5.66 -12.65
C LEU A 69 3.43 -5.49 -13.03
N ASN A 70 2.62 -6.54 -12.89
CA ASN A 70 1.17 -6.46 -13.04
C ASN A 70 0.52 -6.23 -11.68
N VAL A 71 0.04 -5.01 -11.50
CA VAL A 71 -0.64 -4.62 -10.25
C VAL A 71 -2.00 -5.30 -10.12
N PRO A 72 -2.52 -5.53 -8.89
CA PRO A 72 -3.75 -6.26 -8.64
C PRO A 72 -5.01 -5.41 -8.94
N VAL A 73 -5.15 -5.01 -10.20
CA VAL A 73 -6.32 -4.33 -10.76
C VAL A 73 -6.78 -5.11 -11.99
N LEU A 74 -8.01 -5.62 -11.98
CA LEU A 74 -8.49 -6.56 -12.96
C LEU A 74 -9.93 -6.23 -13.38
N ASN A 75 -10.27 -6.42 -14.67
CA ASN A 75 -11.66 -6.43 -15.10
C ASN A 75 -12.39 -7.62 -14.45
N ILE A 76 -13.57 -7.37 -13.90
CA ILE A 76 -14.35 -8.40 -13.22
C ILE A 76 -14.69 -9.59 -14.15
N ASP A 77 -14.86 -9.34 -15.44
CA ASP A 77 -15.18 -10.37 -16.43
C ASP A 77 -13.96 -11.25 -16.79
N ASP A 78 -12.74 -10.77 -16.53
CA ASP A 78 -11.51 -11.50 -16.85
C ASP A 78 -11.05 -12.47 -15.75
N GLN A 79 -11.72 -12.51 -14.61
CA GLN A 79 -11.31 -13.31 -13.45
C GLN A 79 -11.09 -14.81 -13.73
N VAL A 80 -11.78 -15.37 -14.75
CA VAL A 80 -11.64 -16.78 -15.13
C VAL A 80 -10.34 -17.02 -15.90
N ASN A 81 -10.03 -16.12 -16.84
CA ASN A 81 -8.88 -16.25 -17.73
C ASN A 81 -7.60 -15.68 -17.11
N THR A 82 -7.76 -14.78 -16.18
CA THR A 82 -6.67 -14.07 -15.51
C THR A 82 -6.93 -14.05 -13.99
N PRO A 83 -6.80 -15.19 -13.30
CA PRO A 83 -7.05 -15.25 -11.86
C PRO A 83 -6.03 -14.40 -11.09
N LEU A 84 -6.46 -13.81 -9.98
CA LEU A 84 -5.55 -13.19 -9.02
C LEU A 84 -4.85 -14.27 -8.20
N VAL A 85 -3.53 -14.16 -8.08
CA VAL A 85 -2.70 -15.07 -7.31
C VAL A 85 -1.96 -14.30 -6.23
N LEU A 86 -2.05 -14.84 -5.01
CA LEU A 86 -1.26 -14.43 -3.86
C LEU A 86 -0.09 -15.39 -3.74
N GLU A 87 1.12 -14.86 -3.56
CA GLU A 87 2.31 -15.60 -3.17
C GLU A 87 3.01 -14.91 -2.00
N PHE A 88 3.59 -15.68 -1.09
CA PHE A 88 4.39 -15.15 0.00
C PHE A 88 5.32 -16.22 0.58
N ASP A 89 6.36 -15.78 1.27
CA ASP A 89 7.33 -16.65 1.91
C ASP A 89 7.24 -16.56 3.44
N ASP A 90 7.36 -17.71 4.10
CA ASP A 90 7.49 -17.84 5.55
C ASP A 90 8.91 -18.23 5.91
N LEU A 91 9.64 -17.30 6.52
CA LEU A 91 11.05 -17.45 6.89
C LEU A 91 11.27 -18.21 8.22
N THR A 92 10.23 -18.81 8.79
CA THR A 92 10.39 -19.62 10.02
C THR A 92 11.05 -20.97 9.76
N ALA A 93 11.15 -21.40 8.49
CA ALA A 93 11.58 -22.75 8.09
C ALA A 93 10.76 -23.89 8.71
N VAL A 94 9.60 -23.58 9.25
CA VAL A 94 8.64 -24.53 9.82
C VAL A 94 7.31 -24.36 9.12
N TYR A 95 6.68 -25.45 8.71
CA TYR A 95 5.36 -25.40 8.11
C TYR A 95 4.33 -24.79 9.07
N ARG A 96 3.60 -23.80 8.58
CA ARG A 96 2.50 -23.16 9.31
C ARG A 96 1.21 -23.19 8.48
N ASN A 97 0.09 -23.36 9.16
CA ASN A 97 -1.23 -23.32 8.53
C ASN A 97 -1.76 -21.89 8.49
N PHE A 98 -2.13 -21.44 7.31
CA PHE A 98 -2.71 -20.13 7.07
C PHE A 98 -4.11 -20.24 6.50
N ARG A 99 -4.94 -19.25 6.83
CA ARG A 99 -6.25 -19.06 6.24
C ARG A 99 -6.35 -17.68 5.64
N VAL A 100 -7.21 -17.57 4.66
CA VAL A 100 -7.44 -16.33 3.93
C VAL A 100 -8.92 -16.04 3.81
N LYS A 101 -9.30 -14.76 3.96
CA LYS A 101 -10.61 -14.23 3.66
C LYS A 101 -10.50 -12.93 2.89
N VAL A 102 -11.57 -12.54 2.22
CA VAL A 102 -11.68 -11.30 1.45
C VAL A 102 -12.70 -10.38 2.12
N ILE A 103 -12.42 -9.09 2.16
CA ILE A 103 -13.32 -8.05 2.66
C ILE A 103 -13.64 -7.10 1.53
N HIS A 104 -14.92 -6.84 1.28
CA HIS A 104 -15.32 -5.79 0.33
C HIS A 104 -15.25 -4.42 1.00
N CYS A 105 -14.68 -3.42 0.30
CA CYS A 105 -14.54 -2.05 0.76
C CYS A 105 -15.17 -1.06 -0.22
N ASN A 106 -15.60 0.09 0.31
CA ASN A 106 -16.02 1.24 -0.47
C ASN A 106 -14.83 1.97 -1.11
N ALA A 107 -15.08 3.01 -1.88
CA ALA A 107 -14.05 3.81 -2.55
C ALA A 107 -12.97 4.35 -1.59
N ASP A 108 -13.33 4.66 -0.36
CA ASP A 108 -12.45 5.15 0.72
C ASP A 108 -11.75 4.04 1.50
N TRP A 109 -11.79 2.80 1.02
CA TRP A 109 -11.26 1.60 1.68
C TRP A 109 -11.89 1.24 3.02
N LYS A 110 -12.94 1.92 3.46
CA LYS A 110 -13.72 1.44 4.61
C LYS A 110 -14.50 0.19 4.23
N ARG A 111 -14.55 -0.76 5.15
CA ARG A 111 -15.34 -1.99 4.97
C ARG A 111 -16.77 -1.62 4.60
N SER A 112 -17.31 -2.27 3.56
CA SER A 112 -18.71 -2.12 3.19
C SER A 112 -19.65 -2.86 4.15
N VAL A 113 -20.94 -2.57 4.03
CA VAL A 113 -21.99 -3.24 4.83
C VAL A 113 -22.47 -4.55 4.19
N LEU A 114 -21.82 -5.00 3.12
CA LEU A 114 -22.17 -6.24 2.44
C LEU A 114 -21.77 -7.46 3.27
N ASN A 115 -22.64 -8.49 3.24
CA ASN A 115 -22.29 -9.81 3.73
C ASN A 115 -21.50 -10.58 2.66
N ASP A 116 -20.73 -11.57 3.08
CA ASP A 116 -19.84 -12.34 2.19
C ASP A 116 -20.59 -12.93 0.99
N VAL A 117 -21.79 -13.48 1.18
CA VAL A 117 -22.62 -14.08 0.11
C VAL A 117 -23.05 -13.09 -0.97
N GLU A 118 -23.03 -11.79 -0.70
CA GLU A 118 -23.41 -10.76 -1.65
C GLU A 118 -22.29 -10.47 -2.66
N PHE A 119 -21.00 -10.68 -2.28
CA PHE A 119 -19.87 -10.37 -3.14
C PHE A 119 -18.98 -11.57 -3.49
N THR A 120 -19.12 -12.74 -2.84
CA THR A 120 -18.37 -13.96 -3.18
C THR A 120 -19.29 -15.04 -3.76
N TYR A 121 -18.73 -15.88 -4.64
CA TYR A 121 -19.42 -17.10 -5.12
C TYR A 121 -19.24 -18.28 -4.17
N GLU A 122 -18.11 -18.30 -3.45
CA GLU A 122 -17.65 -19.40 -2.61
C GLU A 122 -17.60 -19.00 -1.14
N TYR A 123 -17.37 -19.97 -0.27
CA TYR A 123 -17.15 -19.72 1.14
C TYR A 123 -15.90 -18.83 1.36
N ASN A 124 -16.03 -17.80 2.17
CA ASN A 124 -15.04 -16.75 2.32
C ASN A 124 -14.13 -16.95 3.55
N ASP A 125 -13.60 -18.14 3.73
CA ASP A 125 -12.64 -18.48 4.76
C ASP A 125 -11.92 -19.77 4.34
N ASN A 126 -10.85 -19.64 3.56
CA ASN A 126 -10.21 -20.76 2.88
C ASN A 126 -8.82 -21.07 3.46
N PRO A 127 -8.44 -22.34 3.62
CA PRO A 127 -7.06 -22.70 3.95
C PRO A 127 -6.14 -22.45 2.75
N ILE A 128 -4.88 -22.11 3.01
CA ILE A 128 -3.82 -22.06 2.01
C ILE A 128 -3.09 -23.40 2.05
N THR A 129 -3.27 -24.20 1.02
CA THR A 129 -2.77 -25.61 0.96
C THR A 129 -1.67 -25.83 -0.05
N ASP A 130 -1.44 -24.88 -0.96
CA ASP A 130 -0.35 -24.92 -1.95
C ASP A 130 0.90 -24.28 -1.33
N TYR A 131 1.91 -25.09 -1.05
CA TYR A 131 3.17 -24.63 -0.48
C TYR A 131 4.34 -25.54 -0.89
N GLN A 132 5.51 -24.94 -0.93
CA GLN A 132 6.75 -25.63 -1.26
C GLN A 132 7.89 -25.15 -0.35
N LEU A 133 8.79 -26.06 0.05
CA LEU A 133 10.02 -25.68 0.75
C LEU A 133 11.03 -25.14 -0.27
N SER A 134 11.77 -24.10 0.10
CA SER A 134 12.85 -23.55 -0.73
C SER A 134 13.96 -24.58 -0.97
N ILE A 135 14.62 -24.48 -2.12
CA ILE A 135 15.65 -25.43 -2.56
C ILE A 135 16.98 -24.69 -2.66
N SER A 136 18.04 -25.27 -2.09
CA SER A 136 19.43 -24.77 -2.19
C SER A 136 19.65 -23.34 -1.67
N THR A 137 18.78 -22.86 -0.80
CA THR A 137 18.88 -21.53 -0.16
C THR A 137 19.61 -21.60 1.17
N LYS A 138 20.37 -20.55 1.52
CA LYS A 138 20.98 -20.41 2.86
C LYS A 138 19.97 -20.05 3.92
N ILE A 139 18.96 -19.27 3.53
CA ILE A 139 17.82 -18.91 4.37
C ILE A 139 16.65 -19.76 3.92
N PRO A 140 16.34 -20.86 4.59
CA PRO A 140 15.23 -21.72 4.21
C PRO A 140 13.89 -21.02 4.49
N TYR A 141 12.92 -21.21 3.61
CA TYR A 141 11.57 -20.68 3.74
C TYR A 141 10.55 -21.63 3.12
N TYR A 142 9.30 -21.54 3.57
CA TYR A 142 8.16 -22.10 2.86
C TYR A 142 7.55 -21.04 1.95
N HIS A 143 7.46 -21.34 0.66
CA HIS A 143 6.74 -20.54 -0.33
C HIS A 143 5.30 -21.00 -0.39
N TYR A 144 4.35 -20.08 -0.18
CA TYR A 144 2.92 -20.34 -0.22
C TYR A 144 2.31 -19.67 -1.43
N ARG A 145 1.33 -20.35 -2.03
CA ARG A 145 0.57 -19.86 -3.16
C ARG A 145 -0.92 -20.04 -2.95
N TYR A 146 -1.73 -19.05 -3.33
CA TYR A 146 -3.17 -19.10 -3.22
C TYR A 146 -3.84 -18.38 -4.39
N THR A 147 -4.79 -19.03 -5.05
CA THR A 147 -5.62 -18.41 -6.09
C THR A 147 -6.85 -17.77 -5.44
N VAL A 148 -7.01 -16.47 -5.62
CA VAL A 148 -8.12 -15.71 -5.05
C VAL A 148 -9.42 -16.14 -5.73
N PRO A 149 -10.48 -16.49 -4.98
CA PRO A 149 -11.77 -16.84 -5.55
C PRO A 149 -12.39 -15.71 -6.36
N ARG A 150 -13.29 -16.03 -7.27
CA ARG A 150 -14.01 -15.04 -8.07
C ARG A 150 -14.98 -14.24 -7.20
N MET A 151 -15.07 -12.94 -7.49
CA MET A 151 -16.00 -12.03 -6.86
C MET A 151 -17.16 -11.70 -7.78
N LYS A 152 -18.34 -11.40 -7.21
CA LYS A 152 -19.57 -11.07 -7.93
C LYS A 152 -19.69 -9.59 -8.30
N LEU A 153 -19.05 -8.70 -7.53
CA LEU A 153 -19.22 -7.26 -7.63
C LEU A 153 -17.91 -6.57 -7.98
N PRO A 154 -17.92 -5.53 -8.82
CA PRO A 154 -16.78 -4.66 -8.98
C PRO A 154 -16.62 -3.78 -7.74
N GLY A 155 -15.38 -3.50 -7.31
CA GLY A 155 -15.10 -2.69 -6.13
C GLY A 155 -13.69 -2.86 -5.60
N ASN A 156 -13.47 -2.34 -4.40
CA ASN A 156 -12.24 -2.50 -3.65
C ASN A 156 -12.33 -3.72 -2.74
N TYR A 157 -11.23 -4.44 -2.64
CA TYR A 157 -11.14 -5.65 -1.82
C TYR A 157 -9.85 -5.67 -1.01
N VAL A 158 -9.94 -6.19 0.20
CA VAL A 158 -8.78 -6.48 1.05
C VAL A 158 -8.74 -7.98 1.30
N LEU A 159 -7.66 -8.60 0.89
CA LEU A 159 -7.32 -9.98 1.21
C LEU A 159 -6.62 -9.98 2.58
N VAL A 160 -7.12 -10.76 3.51
CA VAL A 160 -6.64 -10.86 4.89
C VAL A 160 -6.14 -12.27 5.13
N VAL A 161 -4.86 -12.42 5.44
CA VAL A 161 -4.26 -13.71 5.82
C VAL A 161 -4.05 -13.72 7.33
N TYR A 162 -4.43 -14.82 7.96
CA TYR A 162 -4.37 -14.98 9.40
C TYR A 162 -3.97 -16.42 9.79
N ASN A 163 -3.58 -16.58 11.04
CA ASN A 163 -3.19 -17.87 11.58
C ASN A 163 -4.42 -18.79 11.74
N GLU A 164 -4.36 -20.02 11.24
CA GLU A 164 -5.47 -20.97 11.36
C GLU A 164 -5.90 -21.23 12.81
N GLN A 165 -4.93 -21.27 13.72
CA GLN A 165 -5.19 -21.55 15.15
C GLN A 165 -5.73 -20.33 15.90
N ASN A 166 -5.53 -19.10 15.37
CA ASN A 166 -5.99 -17.87 15.98
C ASN A 166 -6.47 -16.88 14.91
N ARG A 167 -7.78 -16.83 14.69
CA ARG A 167 -8.41 -15.99 13.68
C ARG A 167 -8.27 -14.48 13.92
N GLU A 168 -7.97 -14.07 15.14
CA GLU A 168 -7.72 -12.66 15.46
C GLU A 168 -6.29 -12.23 15.13
N GLN A 169 -5.38 -13.19 14.99
CA GLN A 169 -3.99 -12.93 14.61
C GLN A 169 -3.88 -12.73 13.10
N ILE A 170 -4.13 -11.51 12.64
CA ILE A 170 -3.87 -11.10 11.26
C ILE A 170 -2.36 -11.04 11.05
N LEU A 171 -1.90 -11.63 9.97
CA LEU A 171 -0.48 -11.74 9.64
C LEU A 171 -0.06 -10.72 8.57
N PHE A 172 -0.89 -10.53 7.57
CA PHE A 172 -0.77 -9.47 6.58
C PHE A 172 -2.10 -9.21 5.86
N THR A 173 -2.15 -8.08 5.17
CA THR A 173 -3.27 -7.68 4.30
C THR A 173 -2.76 -7.19 2.95
N ARG A 174 -3.53 -7.46 1.89
CA ARG A 174 -3.27 -7.01 0.52
C ARG A 174 -4.53 -6.46 -0.12
N ARG A 175 -4.42 -5.30 -0.75
CA ARG A 175 -5.48 -4.64 -1.51
C ARG A 175 -5.50 -5.14 -2.95
N PHE A 176 -6.71 -5.27 -3.52
CA PHE A 176 -6.91 -5.42 -4.95
C PHE A 176 -8.19 -4.73 -5.40
N ARG A 177 -8.32 -4.51 -6.71
CA ARG A 177 -9.47 -3.85 -7.30
C ARG A 177 -10.02 -4.68 -8.44
N LEU A 178 -11.36 -4.78 -8.49
CA LEU A 178 -12.07 -5.33 -9.63
C LEU A 178 -12.94 -4.24 -10.23
N TYR A 179 -12.76 -3.93 -11.51
CA TYR A 179 -13.55 -2.93 -12.19
C TYR A 179 -14.48 -3.55 -13.23
N ALA A 180 -15.60 -2.88 -13.50
CA ALA A 180 -16.45 -3.15 -14.65
C ALA A 180 -16.45 -1.89 -15.53
N GLN A 181 -15.98 -1.98 -16.77
CA GLN A 181 -15.89 -0.81 -17.64
C GLN A 181 -17.26 -0.42 -18.17
N ARG A 182 -17.99 0.43 -17.46
CA ARG A 182 -19.35 0.88 -17.79
C ARG A 182 -19.42 2.32 -18.29
N ILE A 183 -18.36 3.06 -18.13
CA ILE A 183 -18.25 4.48 -18.53
C ILE A 183 -16.99 4.70 -19.36
N GLY A 184 -17.00 5.72 -20.21
CA GLY A 184 -15.82 6.18 -20.92
C GLY A 184 -14.97 7.13 -20.06
N ILE A 185 -13.65 6.94 -20.08
CA ILE A 185 -12.70 7.83 -19.41
C ILE A 185 -11.70 8.31 -20.45
N ALA A 186 -11.55 9.61 -20.60
CA ALA A 186 -10.46 10.21 -21.37
C ALA A 186 -9.62 11.07 -20.44
N ALA A 187 -8.31 10.83 -20.40
CA ALA A 187 -7.42 11.52 -19.48
C ALA A 187 -6.09 11.88 -20.14
N GLY A 188 -5.43 12.91 -19.63
CA GLY A 188 -4.12 13.34 -20.07
C GLY A 188 -3.35 14.03 -18.96
N VAL A 189 -2.02 13.98 -19.07
CA VAL A 189 -1.08 14.64 -18.16
C VAL A 189 -0.62 15.95 -18.80
N ARG A 190 -0.59 17.00 -18.00
CA ARG A 190 -0.09 18.33 -18.38
C ARG A 190 0.88 18.85 -17.32
N PHE A 191 1.63 19.88 -17.69
CA PHE A 191 2.34 20.68 -16.70
C PHE A 191 1.35 21.40 -15.79
N SER A 192 1.75 21.63 -14.54
CA SER A 192 0.93 22.40 -13.60
C SER A 192 0.54 23.75 -14.17
N THR A 193 -0.70 24.14 -13.96
CA THR A 193 -1.21 25.48 -14.31
C THR A 193 -0.62 26.57 -13.40
N ASP A 194 -0.07 26.21 -12.25
CA ASP A 194 0.71 27.11 -11.40
C ASP A 194 2.14 27.24 -11.93
N ILE A 195 2.51 28.44 -12.35
CA ILE A 195 3.83 28.76 -12.94
C ILE A 195 4.96 28.39 -11.98
N SER A 196 4.76 28.55 -10.65
CA SER A 196 5.78 28.23 -9.65
C SER A 196 6.06 26.72 -9.54
N ARG A 197 5.12 25.88 -9.98
CA ARG A 197 5.16 24.42 -9.88
C ARG A 197 5.31 23.71 -11.22
N GLN A 198 5.28 24.42 -12.34
CA GLN A 198 5.27 23.83 -13.69
C GLN A 198 6.49 22.94 -14.01
N TYR A 199 7.63 23.16 -13.35
CA TYR A 199 8.85 22.35 -13.54
C TYR A 199 8.97 21.18 -12.58
N ASN A 200 8.07 21.11 -11.59
CA ASN A 200 8.12 20.11 -10.53
C ASN A 200 6.94 19.14 -10.57
N ASP A 201 5.76 19.65 -10.98
CA ASP A 201 4.51 18.89 -10.84
C ASP A 201 3.91 18.50 -12.19
N GLN A 202 3.12 17.43 -12.14
CA GLN A 202 2.29 16.93 -13.25
C GLN A 202 0.82 17.04 -12.86
N GLN A 203 -0.01 17.58 -13.74
CA GLN A 203 -1.43 17.79 -13.51
C GLN A 203 -2.25 16.85 -14.40
N ILE A 204 -3.22 16.16 -13.80
CA ILE A 204 -4.08 15.21 -14.52
C ILE A 204 -5.42 15.87 -14.84
N GLU A 205 -5.74 16.02 -16.13
CA GLU A 205 -7.06 16.41 -16.60
C GLU A 205 -7.80 15.18 -17.12
N LEU A 206 -9.09 15.08 -16.82
CA LEU A 206 -9.89 13.96 -17.32
C LEU A 206 -11.33 14.38 -17.63
N SER A 207 -11.99 13.57 -18.45
CA SER A 207 -13.43 13.64 -18.68
C SER A 207 -14.05 12.25 -18.57
N LEU A 208 -15.26 12.19 -18.03
CA LEU A 208 -16.06 10.98 -17.89
C LEU A 208 -17.27 11.06 -18.81
N ASP A 209 -17.42 10.08 -19.69
CA ASP A 209 -18.60 9.90 -20.54
C ASP A 209 -19.49 8.82 -19.93
N TYR A 210 -20.64 9.22 -19.40
CA TYR A 210 -21.58 8.32 -18.73
C TYR A 210 -22.84 8.02 -19.53
N ARG A 211 -22.89 8.30 -20.85
CA ARG A 211 -24.07 8.07 -21.72
C ARG A 211 -24.58 6.62 -21.64
N ALA A 212 -23.69 5.65 -21.70
CA ALA A 212 -24.04 4.23 -21.63
C ALA A 212 -24.54 3.80 -20.23
N TYR A 213 -24.32 4.63 -19.22
CA TYR A 213 -24.63 4.36 -17.81
C TYR A 213 -25.67 5.32 -17.22
N GLN A 214 -26.26 6.19 -18.03
CA GLN A 214 -27.15 7.27 -17.63
C GLN A 214 -28.32 6.82 -16.74
N ALA A 215 -28.90 5.65 -16.98
CA ALA A 215 -30.04 5.14 -16.22
C ALA A 215 -29.75 4.91 -14.72
N GLN A 216 -28.47 4.87 -14.32
CA GLN A 216 -28.02 4.69 -12.94
C GLN A 216 -27.55 6.01 -12.28
N VAL A 217 -27.64 7.13 -13.00
CA VAL A 217 -27.12 8.44 -12.56
C VAL A 217 -28.28 9.34 -12.17
N THR A 218 -28.29 9.83 -10.95
CA THR A 218 -29.32 10.73 -10.41
C THR A 218 -28.79 12.17 -10.32
N SER A 219 -27.59 12.35 -9.76
CA SER A 219 -26.91 13.64 -9.63
C SER A 219 -25.49 13.51 -10.19
N PRO A 220 -25.26 13.82 -11.47
CA PRO A 220 -23.97 13.55 -12.10
C PRO A 220 -22.76 14.13 -11.37
N GLN A 221 -22.92 15.30 -10.75
CA GLN A 221 -21.86 16.00 -10.01
C GLN A 221 -21.46 15.31 -8.70
N ASP A 222 -22.37 14.52 -8.09
CA ASP A 222 -22.19 13.94 -6.76
C ASP A 222 -22.10 12.42 -6.77
N ASP A 223 -22.65 11.78 -7.83
CA ASP A 223 -22.75 10.31 -7.91
C ASP A 223 -21.39 9.64 -8.14
N PHE A 224 -20.47 10.32 -8.82
CA PHE A 224 -19.17 9.77 -9.18
C PHE A 224 -18.07 10.18 -8.20
N LYS A 225 -17.36 9.19 -7.67
CA LYS A 225 -16.15 9.39 -6.87
C LYS A 225 -14.95 9.03 -7.74
N VAL A 226 -14.10 10.01 -8.01
CA VAL A 226 -12.89 9.83 -8.80
C VAL A 226 -11.69 9.74 -7.88
N VAL A 227 -10.87 8.71 -8.09
CA VAL A 227 -9.60 8.52 -7.40
C VAL A 227 -8.50 8.43 -8.45
N ILE A 228 -7.44 9.19 -8.28
CA ILE A 228 -6.25 9.12 -9.13
C ILE A 228 -5.07 8.71 -8.25
N ARG A 229 -4.28 7.74 -8.70
CA ARG A 229 -3.01 7.41 -8.05
C ARG A 229 -1.85 7.42 -9.03
N GLN A 230 -0.68 7.81 -8.55
CA GLN A 230 0.58 7.83 -9.28
C GLN A 230 1.39 6.58 -8.92
N ASN A 231 2.00 5.93 -9.92
CA ASN A 231 2.96 4.82 -9.75
C ASN A 231 2.45 3.71 -8.82
N PHE A 232 1.16 3.37 -8.95
CA PHE A 232 0.49 2.29 -8.19
C PHE A 232 0.47 2.50 -6.67
N ARG A 233 0.65 3.74 -6.20
CA ARG A 233 0.80 4.11 -4.79
C ARG A 233 -0.51 4.63 -4.21
N ASP A 234 -1.10 3.87 -3.29
CA ASP A 234 -2.32 4.30 -2.59
C ASP A 234 -2.05 5.34 -1.50
N ASP A 235 -0.82 5.44 -0.98
CA ASP A 235 -0.41 6.43 0.01
C ASP A 235 -0.37 7.87 -0.55
N ARG A 236 -0.36 8.01 -1.88
CA ARG A 236 -0.38 9.29 -2.61
C ARG A 236 -1.62 9.47 -3.47
N ALA A 237 -2.63 8.65 -3.28
CA ALA A 237 -3.84 8.76 -4.07
C ALA A 237 -4.57 10.09 -3.81
N VAL A 238 -4.94 10.77 -4.87
CA VAL A 238 -5.83 11.93 -4.82
C VAL A 238 -7.27 11.42 -4.86
N THR A 239 -8.02 11.82 -3.87
CA THR A 239 -9.45 11.53 -3.71
C THR A 239 -10.24 12.84 -3.66
N ASP A 240 -11.55 12.77 -3.56
CA ASP A 240 -12.38 13.96 -3.36
C ASP A 240 -12.28 15.00 -4.52
N LEU A 241 -12.17 14.48 -5.74
CA LEU A 241 -12.24 15.29 -6.95
C LEU A 241 -13.70 15.50 -7.35
N HIS A 242 -14.06 16.77 -7.54
CA HIS A 242 -15.37 17.17 -8.08
C HIS A 242 -15.23 17.64 -9.54
N PRO A 243 -16.26 17.41 -10.39
CA PRO A 243 -16.22 17.92 -11.75
C PRO A 243 -16.23 19.44 -11.75
N THR A 244 -15.38 20.04 -12.58
CA THR A 244 -15.31 21.49 -12.79
C THR A 244 -16.35 21.96 -13.79
N ASN A 245 -16.84 21.07 -14.65
CA ASN A 245 -17.89 21.35 -15.60
C ASN A 245 -18.78 20.12 -15.81
N VAL A 246 -20.10 20.33 -15.83
CA VAL A 246 -21.12 19.31 -16.08
C VAL A 246 -21.82 19.61 -17.40
N ARG A 247 -21.49 18.84 -18.43
CA ARG A 247 -22.15 18.94 -19.75
C ARG A 247 -23.34 17.98 -19.76
N ALA A 248 -24.42 18.38 -19.13
CA ALA A 248 -25.60 17.52 -18.91
C ALA A 248 -26.23 16.99 -20.22
N PHE A 249 -26.26 17.79 -21.27
CA PHE A 249 -26.80 17.39 -22.57
C PHE A 249 -25.95 16.30 -23.23
N ASP A 250 -24.63 16.42 -23.16
CA ASP A 250 -23.66 15.47 -23.72
C ASP A 250 -23.40 14.28 -22.79
N GLN A 251 -23.87 14.35 -21.54
CA GLN A 251 -23.61 13.36 -20.48
C GLN A 251 -22.11 13.16 -20.21
N VAL A 252 -21.38 14.26 -20.14
CA VAL A 252 -19.94 14.30 -19.88
C VAL A 252 -19.65 15.16 -18.66
N LEU A 253 -18.78 14.67 -17.79
CA LEU A 253 -18.19 15.43 -16.69
C LEU A 253 -16.73 15.74 -17.04
N GLU A 254 -16.31 16.97 -16.76
CA GLU A 254 -14.94 17.42 -16.97
C GLU A 254 -14.29 17.78 -15.63
N TYR A 255 -13.06 17.28 -15.44
CA TYR A 255 -12.23 17.48 -14.24
C TYR A 255 -10.96 18.22 -14.67
N ARG A 256 -11.01 19.54 -14.60
CA ARG A 256 -9.90 20.44 -14.93
C ARG A 256 -9.64 21.32 -13.72
N ALA A 257 -9.18 20.71 -12.63
CA ALA A 257 -9.09 21.39 -11.36
C ALA A 257 -8.14 22.60 -11.42
N LEU A 258 -8.70 23.79 -11.23
CA LEU A 258 -7.94 25.03 -11.12
C LEU A 258 -7.33 25.22 -9.73
N ASP A 259 -7.80 24.44 -8.74
CA ASP A 259 -7.36 24.45 -7.36
C ASP A 259 -6.19 23.48 -7.08
N LEU A 260 -5.59 22.92 -8.13
CA LEU A 260 -4.44 22.00 -8.08
C LEU A 260 -4.66 20.68 -7.36
N ARG A 261 -5.89 20.30 -7.01
CA ARG A 261 -6.20 19.02 -6.32
C ARG A 261 -5.84 17.79 -7.15
N ASN A 262 -5.81 17.92 -8.48
CA ASN A 262 -5.44 16.88 -9.45
C ASN A 262 -3.95 16.93 -9.83
N THR A 263 -3.10 17.53 -8.98
CA THR A 263 -1.67 17.73 -9.24
C THR A 263 -0.85 16.80 -8.37
N PHE A 264 0.17 16.20 -8.97
CA PHE A 264 1.12 15.30 -8.33
C PHE A 264 2.54 15.84 -8.46
N PRO A 265 3.39 15.71 -7.42
CA PRO A 265 4.83 15.89 -7.60
C PRO A 265 5.34 14.97 -8.71
N GLY A 266 6.16 15.50 -9.62
CA GLY A 266 6.74 14.68 -10.69
C GLY A 266 7.66 13.60 -10.16
N GLY A 267 8.32 13.85 -9.02
CA GLY A 267 9.32 12.95 -8.47
C GLY A 267 10.57 12.85 -9.35
N ASN A 268 11.21 11.72 -9.32
CA ASN A 268 12.36 11.38 -10.17
C ASN A 268 12.29 9.90 -10.52
N GLU A 269 12.99 9.47 -11.58
CA GLU A 269 13.15 8.06 -11.92
C GLU A 269 13.64 7.27 -10.71
N TYR A 270 13.08 6.08 -10.46
CA TYR A 270 13.44 5.28 -9.29
C TYR A 270 14.86 4.72 -9.41
N ARG A 271 15.63 4.76 -8.35
CA ARG A 271 16.89 4.03 -8.27
C ARG A 271 16.63 2.56 -8.41
N TYR A 272 17.59 1.78 -8.90
CA TYR A 272 17.44 0.34 -8.94
C TYR A 272 18.76 -0.38 -8.60
N PHE A 273 18.64 -1.65 -8.24
CA PHE A 273 19.76 -2.59 -8.10
C PHE A 273 19.30 -4.00 -8.49
N ASP A 274 20.27 -4.83 -8.88
CA ASP A 274 20.05 -6.19 -9.36
C ASP A 274 20.79 -7.20 -8.46
N THR A 275 20.03 -8.07 -7.80
CA THR A 275 20.53 -9.17 -6.96
C THR A 275 20.02 -10.52 -7.43
N ARG A 276 19.60 -10.66 -8.69
CA ARG A 276 19.17 -11.96 -9.26
C ARG A 276 20.26 -13.02 -9.19
N THR A 277 21.52 -12.61 -9.20
CA THR A 277 22.65 -13.47 -8.83
C THR A 277 23.34 -12.97 -7.56
N LEU A 278 23.76 -13.90 -6.70
CA LEU A 278 24.56 -13.62 -5.51
C LEU A 278 25.99 -14.18 -5.64
N PHE A 279 26.37 -14.65 -6.84
CA PHE A 279 27.71 -15.16 -7.12
C PHE A 279 28.68 -14.07 -7.56
N SER A 280 28.16 -13.02 -8.20
CA SER A 280 28.93 -11.88 -8.70
C SER A 280 28.16 -10.58 -8.52
N ARG A 281 28.85 -9.45 -8.69
CA ARG A 281 28.20 -8.13 -8.74
C ARG A 281 27.36 -8.04 -10.03
N ALA A 282 26.19 -7.45 -9.90
CA ALA A 282 25.37 -7.02 -11.00
C ALA A 282 25.14 -5.50 -10.94
N ASN A 283 24.17 -4.98 -11.71
CA ASN A 283 23.92 -3.56 -11.82
C ASN A 283 23.63 -2.91 -10.47
N TYR A 284 24.33 -1.83 -10.16
CA TYR A 284 24.19 -1.03 -8.94
C TYR A 284 24.35 -1.80 -7.61
N VAL A 285 25.04 -2.93 -7.66
CA VAL A 285 25.54 -3.66 -6.48
C VAL A 285 27.05 -3.48 -6.38
N GLU A 286 27.50 -2.87 -5.31
CA GLU A 286 28.93 -2.59 -5.08
C GLU A 286 29.69 -3.88 -4.74
N LYS A 287 29.08 -4.71 -3.86
CA LYS A 287 29.72 -5.93 -3.34
C LYS A 287 28.70 -6.98 -2.93
N ILE A 288 29.02 -8.23 -3.14
CA ILE A 288 28.35 -9.39 -2.53
C ILE A 288 29.32 -10.08 -1.58
N SER A 289 28.90 -10.31 -0.34
CA SER A 289 29.65 -11.11 0.65
C SER A 289 28.88 -12.40 0.93
N ARG A 290 29.47 -13.53 0.56
CA ARG A 290 28.87 -14.86 0.75
C ARG A 290 29.40 -15.47 2.05
N LEU A 291 28.68 -15.31 3.15
CA LEU A 291 29.02 -15.92 4.43
C LEU A 291 28.48 -17.36 4.49
N ALA A 292 28.92 -18.16 5.47
CA ALA A 292 28.52 -19.56 5.56
C ALA A 292 26.99 -19.70 5.70
N ASN A 293 26.35 -18.85 6.49
CA ASN A 293 24.93 -18.95 6.84
C ASN A 293 24.02 -17.89 6.19
N ARG A 294 24.56 -16.94 5.45
CA ARG A 294 23.79 -15.88 4.78
C ARG A 294 24.57 -15.20 3.67
N ASN A 295 23.88 -14.48 2.85
CA ASN A 295 24.46 -13.58 1.85
C ASN A 295 24.24 -12.12 2.28
N VAL A 296 25.18 -11.23 1.94
CA VAL A 296 25.08 -9.80 2.18
C VAL A 296 25.33 -9.07 0.85
N ALA A 297 24.36 -8.29 0.42
CA ALA A 297 24.44 -7.47 -0.78
C ALA A 297 24.61 -6.00 -0.39
N TYR A 298 25.63 -5.34 -0.89
CA TYR A 298 25.85 -3.91 -0.69
C TYR A 298 25.35 -3.17 -1.93
N VAL A 299 24.24 -2.45 -1.81
CA VAL A 299 23.76 -1.59 -2.88
C VAL A 299 24.73 -0.42 -3.04
N GLN A 300 24.99 -0.01 -4.28
CA GLN A 300 25.85 1.14 -4.56
C GLN A 300 25.38 2.36 -3.78
N ALA A 301 26.31 3.03 -3.10
CA ALA A 301 25.98 4.17 -2.26
C ALA A 301 25.32 5.30 -3.07
N GLY A 302 24.14 5.71 -2.62
CA GLY A 302 23.39 6.81 -3.20
C GLY A 302 23.91 8.18 -2.71
N ARG A 303 23.64 9.21 -3.52
CA ARG A 303 23.77 10.63 -3.15
C ARG A 303 22.47 11.35 -3.46
N PRO A 304 22.18 12.51 -2.83
CA PRO A 304 21.04 13.33 -3.23
C PRO A 304 21.07 13.66 -4.73
N ARG A 305 19.91 13.60 -5.35
CA ARG A 305 19.70 13.96 -6.77
C ARG A 305 18.86 15.25 -6.91
N SER A 306 18.32 15.77 -5.82
CA SER A 306 17.45 16.95 -5.81
C SER A 306 18.06 18.21 -6.39
N THR A 307 19.42 18.30 -6.41
CA THR A 307 20.17 19.42 -6.98
C THR A 307 20.80 19.10 -8.34
N GLN A 308 20.61 17.89 -8.84
CA GLN A 308 21.16 17.46 -10.12
C GLN A 308 20.17 17.77 -11.26
N ALA A 309 20.68 17.84 -12.48
CA ALA A 309 19.83 17.91 -13.65
C ALA A 309 19.07 16.58 -13.82
N TYR A 310 17.82 16.68 -14.23
CA TYR A 310 17.02 15.50 -14.53
C TYR A 310 17.64 14.65 -15.64
N THR A 311 17.64 13.36 -15.44
CA THR A 311 18.07 12.39 -16.45
C THR A 311 17.08 11.24 -16.49
N GLN A 312 16.45 11.04 -17.64
CA GLN A 312 15.52 9.94 -17.84
C GLN A 312 16.25 8.61 -18.08
N PHE A 313 15.81 7.58 -17.38
CA PHE A 313 16.20 6.19 -17.62
C PHE A 313 15.00 5.26 -17.34
N ASP A 314 15.06 4.06 -17.92
CA ASP A 314 13.97 3.10 -17.73
C ASP A 314 13.99 2.52 -16.32
N ASP A 315 12.84 2.52 -15.68
CA ASP A 315 12.60 1.88 -14.39
C ASP A 315 11.25 1.13 -14.37
N PHE A 316 10.82 0.68 -13.22
CA PHE A 316 9.55 -0.06 -13.03
C PHE A 316 8.56 0.76 -12.21
N ASN A 317 8.67 2.07 -12.17
CA ASN A 317 7.81 2.95 -11.36
C ASN A 317 7.71 2.51 -9.88
N GLY A 318 8.86 2.13 -9.28
CA GLY A 318 8.96 1.72 -7.88
C GLY A 318 8.61 0.25 -7.61
N LEU A 319 8.24 -0.52 -8.63
CA LEU A 319 7.99 -1.96 -8.53
C LEU A 319 9.29 -2.76 -8.45
N PHE A 320 9.18 -4.08 -8.35
CA PHE A 320 10.33 -5.00 -8.29
C PHE A 320 9.99 -6.33 -8.95
N VAL A 321 11.01 -7.08 -9.31
CA VAL A 321 10.89 -8.42 -9.91
C VAL A 321 11.66 -9.42 -9.07
N ILE A 322 11.02 -10.50 -8.64
CA ILE A 322 11.68 -11.65 -8.01
C ILE A 322 12.14 -12.62 -9.09
N ASP A 323 13.43 -12.87 -9.12
CA ASP A 323 14.01 -13.79 -10.09
C ASP A 323 15.32 -14.36 -9.54
N HIS A 324 15.72 -15.53 -10.09
CA HIS A 324 16.99 -16.19 -9.83
C HIS A 324 17.67 -16.44 -11.16
N LEU A 325 18.78 -15.75 -11.43
CA LEU A 325 19.39 -15.71 -12.75
C LEU A 325 19.85 -17.08 -13.26
N GLU A 326 20.29 -17.95 -12.35
CA GLU A 326 20.85 -19.24 -12.69
C GLU A 326 19.79 -20.32 -12.98
N SER A 327 18.62 -20.27 -12.33
CA SER A 327 17.57 -21.28 -12.49
C SER A 327 16.27 -20.74 -13.08
N HIS A 328 16.08 -19.42 -13.06
CA HIS A 328 14.81 -18.75 -13.39
C HIS A 328 13.60 -19.22 -12.54
N ASN A 329 13.86 -19.86 -11.39
CA ASN A 329 12.85 -20.28 -10.43
C ASN A 329 12.89 -19.38 -9.18
N GLY A 330 12.48 -18.14 -9.33
CA GLY A 330 12.47 -17.17 -8.24
C GLY A 330 11.53 -17.54 -7.08
N ALA A 331 10.57 -18.45 -7.29
CA ALA A 331 9.62 -18.83 -6.26
C ALA A 331 10.30 -19.57 -5.10
N ILE A 332 11.13 -20.59 -5.39
CA ILE A 332 11.67 -21.49 -4.36
C ILE A 332 13.22 -21.60 -4.38
N GLU A 333 13.90 -21.06 -5.40
CA GLU A 333 15.37 -21.14 -5.49
C GLU A 333 16.06 -19.80 -5.27
N ALA A 334 15.33 -18.67 -5.29
CA ALA A 334 15.87 -17.37 -4.94
C ALA A 334 16.10 -17.28 -3.42
N ASP A 335 17.34 -16.98 -3.02
CA ASP A 335 17.74 -16.85 -1.62
C ASP A 335 17.45 -15.44 -1.09
N TYR A 336 17.38 -15.31 0.23
CA TYR A 336 17.31 -14.02 0.91
C TYR A 336 18.71 -13.51 1.24
N ALA A 337 18.90 -12.20 1.07
CA ALA A 337 20.15 -11.52 1.41
C ALA A 337 19.88 -10.33 2.35
N GLU A 338 20.82 -10.11 3.28
CA GLU A 338 20.92 -8.82 3.97
C GLU A 338 21.32 -7.75 2.94
N THR A 339 20.38 -6.91 2.54
CA THR A 339 20.61 -5.86 1.55
C THR A 339 20.90 -4.55 2.25
N ILE A 340 22.11 -4.04 2.09
CA ILE A 340 22.60 -2.83 2.77
C ILE A 340 22.44 -1.63 1.85
N PHE A 341 21.63 -0.68 2.28
CA PHE A 341 21.42 0.61 1.64
C PHE A 341 22.29 1.67 2.30
N THR A 342 22.89 2.54 1.50
CA THR A 342 23.74 3.65 1.96
C THR A 342 23.37 4.93 1.21
N LEU A 343 23.08 6.01 1.96
CA LEU A 343 22.86 7.36 1.43
C LEU A 343 23.93 8.30 1.99
N LEU A 344 24.82 8.78 1.14
CA LEU A 344 25.86 9.73 1.50
C LEU A 344 25.29 11.15 1.47
N ILE A 345 24.95 11.64 2.64
CA ILE A 345 24.42 12.98 2.91
C ILE A 345 24.77 13.32 4.35
N ASP A 346 25.02 14.60 4.63
CA ASP A 346 25.24 15.09 5.99
C ASP A 346 24.06 14.76 6.91
N GLU A 347 24.31 14.69 8.20
CA GLU A 347 23.26 14.43 9.17
C GLU A 347 22.12 15.44 9.06
N LEU A 348 20.89 14.92 9.02
CA LEU A 348 19.65 15.70 8.98
C LEU A 348 19.02 15.69 10.38
N PRO A 349 19.25 16.69 11.23
CA PRO A 349 18.74 16.70 12.59
C PRO A 349 17.21 16.65 12.64
N GLY A 350 16.66 15.79 13.49
CA GLY A 350 15.21 15.63 13.64
C GLY A 350 14.49 14.93 12.49
N VAL A 351 15.25 14.39 11.52
CA VAL A 351 14.71 13.68 10.34
C VAL A 351 15.06 12.21 10.41
N SER A 352 14.11 11.35 10.06
CA SER A 352 14.34 9.93 9.83
C SER A 352 14.42 9.65 8.34
N VAL A 353 15.37 8.81 7.93
CA VAL A 353 15.64 8.45 6.53
C VAL A 353 15.28 6.97 6.31
N TYR A 354 14.67 6.65 5.18
CA TYR A 354 14.19 5.31 4.85
C TYR A 354 14.56 4.95 3.42
N ALA A 355 14.89 3.67 3.18
CA ALA A 355 14.88 3.10 1.83
C ALA A 355 13.49 2.51 1.56
N ASN A 356 12.84 2.93 0.48
CA ASN A 356 11.42 2.74 0.27
C ASN A 356 11.11 2.24 -1.15
N GLY A 357 10.05 1.44 -1.32
CA GLY A 357 9.63 0.90 -2.60
C GLY A 357 8.40 0.00 -2.46
N ALA A 358 7.94 -0.60 -3.56
CA ALA A 358 6.80 -1.53 -3.50
C ALA A 358 7.09 -2.78 -2.66
N PHE A 359 8.36 -3.17 -2.49
CA PHE A 359 8.77 -4.33 -1.70
C PHE A 359 8.42 -4.23 -0.20
N ASN A 360 8.20 -3.02 0.31
CA ASN A 360 7.76 -2.77 1.68
C ASN A 360 6.40 -2.05 1.74
N PHE A 361 5.66 -2.04 0.63
CA PHE A 361 4.35 -1.37 0.48
C PHE A 361 4.39 0.13 0.79
N TRP A 362 5.52 0.77 0.52
CA TRP A 362 5.76 2.19 0.77
C TRP A 362 5.64 2.58 2.25
N ALA A 363 5.67 1.60 3.16
CA ALA A 363 5.60 1.84 4.59
C ALA A 363 6.93 2.37 5.14
N LEU A 364 6.87 3.42 5.94
CA LEU A 364 8.02 4.01 6.62
C LEU A 364 8.03 3.53 8.08
N ASN A 365 8.89 2.57 8.38
CA ASN A 365 8.99 1.98 9.71
C ASN A 365 10.42 1.51 10.02
N ASP A 366 10.65 0.93 11.20
CA ASP A 366 11.99 0.54 11.63
C ASP A 366 12.65 -0.55 10.77
N ARG A 367 11.87 -1.29 9.96
CA ARG A 367 12.42 -2.35 9.09
C ARG A 367 13.18 -1.81 7.88
N ASN A 368 12.91 -0.57 7.49
CA ASN A 368 13.54 0.07 6.33
C ASN A 368 14.17 1.44 6.68
N ARG A 369 14.27 1.74 7.99
CA ARG A 369 14.91 2.93 8.49
C ARG A 369 16.43 2.84 8.36
N LEU A 370 17.06 3.93 7.94
CA LEU A 370 18.51 4.09 7.91
C LEU A 370 18.95 4.93 9.12
N THR A 371 20.09 4.55 9.70
CA THR A 371 20.71 5.26 10.83
C THR A 371 21.93 6.01 10.34
N TYR A 372 22.16 7.23 10.86
CA TYR A 372 23.33 8.00 10.51
C TYR A 372 24.59 7.36 11.12
N ASP A 373 25.61 7.24 10.30
CA ASP A 373 26.95 6.76 10.65
C ASP A 373 27.96 7.87 10.38
N ALA A 374 28.44 8.50 11.45
CA ALA A 374 29.36 9.61 11.36
C ALA A 374 30.73 9.25 10.74
N ALA A 375 31.18 8.00 10.91
CA ALA A 375 32.41 7.52 10.29
C ALA A 375 32.27 7.34 8.77
N LEU A 376 31.05 7.05 8.32
CA LEU A 376 30.73 6.95 6.89
C LEU A 376 30.39 8.32 6.27
N GLY A 377 29.95 9.29 7.07
CA GLY A 377 29.39 10.55 6.60
C GLY A 377 28.07 10.34 5.84
N GLY A 378 27.17 9.49 6.38
CA GLY A 378 25.91 9.15 5.71
C GLY A 378 25.02 8.22 6.51
N TYR A 379 23.86 7.91 5.92
CA TYR A 379 22.87 7.00 6.50
C TYR A 379 23.04 5.59 5.95
N ARG A 380 22.91 4.58 6.81
CA ARG A 380 22.97 3.17 6.44
C ARG A 380 21.87 2.38 7.12
N GLY A 381 21.29 1.41 6.39
CA GLY A 381 20.31 0.48 6.90
C GLY A 381 20.36 -0.85 6.17
N THR A 382 19.79 -1.88 6.77
CA THR A 382 19.75 -3.26 6.23
C THR A 382 18.32 -3.72 6.11
N ILE A 383 17.96 -4.27 4.95
CA ILE A 383 16.66 -4.86 4.68
C ILE A 383 16.87 -6.27 4.14
N TRP A 384 16.15 -7.25 4.67
CA TRP A 384 16.14 -8.60 4.13
C TRP A 384 15.29 -8.64 2.87
N LEU A 385 15.92 -8.91 1.72
CA LEU A 385 15.25 -8.99 0.43
C LEU A 385 15.60 -10.31 -0.28
N LYS A 386 14.64 -10.88 -0.99
CA LYS A 386 14.82 -12.02 -1.87
C LYS A 386 15.59 -11.61 -3.12
N GLN A 387 16.27 -12.55 -3.77
CA GLN A 387 16.94 -12.26 -5.07
C GLN A 387 15.95 -11.69 -6.09
N GLY A 388 16.38 -10.63 -6.79
CA GLY A 388 15.54 -9.91 -7.73
C GLY A 388 16.14 -8.62 -8.26
N VAL A 389 15.34 -7.87 -9.01
CA VAL A 389 15.62 -6.50 -9.42
C VAL A 389 14.63 -5.59 -8.70
N TYR A 390 15.11 -4.55 -8.06
CA TYR A 390 14.31 -3.69 -7.20
C TYR A 390 14.43 -2.24 -7.60
N ASN A 391 13.29 -1.58 -7.82
CA ASN A 391 13.24 -0.13 -7.76
C ASN A 391 13.09 0.34 -6.31
N TYR A 392 13.72 1.46 -5.99
CA TYR A 392 13.65 2.08 -4.68
C TYR A 392 13.93 3.58 -4.74
N ASN A 393 13.55 4.29 -3.71
CA ASN A 393 13.96 5.66 -3.45
C ASN A 393 14.31 5.85 -1.98
N TYR A 394 14.83 7.03 -1.63
CA TYR A 394 14.99 7.44 -0.25
C TYR A 394 13.87 8.42 0.13
N ALA A 395 13.16 8.09 1.21
CA ALA A 395 12.14 8.96 1.79
C ALA A 395 12.60 9.49 3.14
N VAL A 396 12.13 10.68 3.49
CA VAL A 396 12.44 11.31 4.78
C VAL A 396 11.16 11.70 5.50
N THR A 397 11.18 11.62 6.84
CA THR A 397 10.06 12.08 7.69
C THR A 397 10.61 12.98 8.79
N GLY A 398 9.78 13.89 9.30
CA GLY A 398 10.18 14.86 10.33
C GLY A 398 10.03 16.29 9.81
N VAL A 399 10.48 17.25 10.63
CA VAL A 399 10.46 18.66 10.24
C VAL A 399 11.67 18.92 9.36
N VAL A 400 11.45 18.88 8.06
CA VAL A 400 12.51 19.22 7.09
C VAL A 400 12.69 20.74 7.10
N PRO A 401 13.89 21.25 7.36
CA PRO A 401 14.17 22.67 7.19
C PRO A 401 13.81 23.10 5.75
N PRO A 402 13.41 24.35 5.50
CA PRO A 402 13.04 24.84 4.19
C PRO A 402 14.27 24.96 3.28
N ILE A 403 14.80 23.84 2.84
CA ILE A 403 15.94 23.76 1.89
C ILE A 403 15.41 23.67 0.46
N SER A 404 14.16 23.32 0.28
CA SER A 404 13.58 23.17 -1.05
C SER A 404 12.85 24.43 -1.51
N ARG A 405 13.10 24.78 -2.75
CA ARG A 405 12.39 25.86 -3.48
C ARG A 405 10.88 25.61 -3.60
N SER A 406 10.40 24.46 -3.18
CA SER A 406 8.99 24.02 -3.35
C SER A 406 8.02 24.55 -2.30
N GLY A 407 8.48 25.15 -1.20
CA GLY A 407 7.59 25.73 -0.17
C GLY A 407 6.64 24.71 0.52
N VAL A 408 6.85 23.43 0.31
CA VAL A 408 5.99 22.37 0.89
C VAL A 408 6.40 22.17 2.34
N GLY A 409 5.44 22.36 3.24
CA GLY A 409 5.59 22.08 4.66
C GLY A 409 5.87 20.59 4.95
N PRO A 410 6.08 20.23 6.23
CA PRO A 410 6.48 18.88 6.62
C PRO A 410 5.42 17.86 6.18
N THR A 411 5.75 17.08 5.17
CA THR A 411 4.91 16.00 4.66
C THR A 411 5.51 14.66 5.08
N ILE A 412 4.66 13.75 5.56
CA ILE A 412 5.04 12.35 5.79
C ILE A 412 5.49 11.77 4.45
N GLY A 413 6.70 11.19 4.41
CA GLY A 413 7.21 10.54 3.22
C GLY A 413 7.71 11.50 2.13
N ASN A 414 8.28 12.64 2.48
CA ASN A 414 8.89 13.56 1.53
C ASN A 414 10.13 12.92 0.87
N GLU A 415 10.04 12.68 -0.43
CA GLU A 415 11.12 12.13 -1.25
C GLU A 415 11.90 13.25 -1.94
N ALA A 416 11.28 14.41 -2.16
CA ALA A 416 11.84 15.53 -2.91
C ALA A 416 13.16 16.04 -2.35
N LEU A 417 13.36 15.95 -1.03
CA LEU A 417 14.62 16.40 -0.39
C LEU A 417 15.83 15.64 -0.94
N VAL A 418 15.70 14.35 -1.17
CA VAL A 418 16.79 13.48 -1.64
C VAL A 418 16.71 13.26 -3.15
N GLU A 419 15.51 13.01 -3.68
CA GLU A 419 15.33 12.61 -5.07
C GLU A 419 15.06 13.79 -6.01
N GLY A 420 14.49 14.89 -5.50
CA GLY A 420 14.00 16.00 -6.32
C GLY A 420 12.62 15.76 -6.88
N ASP A 421 12.05 16.78 -7.52
CA ASP A 421 10.78 16.72 -8.24
C ASP A 421 10.99 17.34 -9.63
N PHE A 422 10.68 16.59 -10.68
CA PHE A 422 10.86 17.00 -12.07
C PHE A 422 9.59 16.68 -12.86
N SER A 423 8.99 17.69 -13.46
CA SER A 423 7.76 17.52 -14.23
C SER A 423 7.94 16.64 -15.49
N GLN A 424 9.19 16.39 -15.90
CA GLN A 424 9.52 15.53 -17.04
C GLN A 424 9.60 14.05 -16.69
N THR A 425 9.58 13.68 -15.39
CA THR A 425 9.70 12.30 -14.93
C THR A 425 8.63 11.40 -15.55
N GLU A 426 9.05 10.20 -15.97
CA GLU A 426 8.11 9.19 -16.46
C GLU A 426 7.26 8.69 -15.27
N ASN A 427 5.95 8.70 -15.44
CA ASN A 427 5.03 8.26 -14.40
C ASN A 427 3.81 7.56 -14.99
N ASP A 428 3.34 6.53 -14.30
CA ASP A 428 2.05 5.92 -14.55
C ASP A 428 0.97 6.56 -13.67
N TYR A 429 -0.19 6.82 -14.26
CA TYR A 429 -1.37 7.28 -13.54
C TYR A 429 -2.54 6.34 -13.77
N GLU A 430 -3.22 6.00 -12.70
CA GLU A 430 -4.43 5.18 -12.71
C GLU A 430 -5.61 6.00 -12.22
N ILE A 431 -6.68 6.00 -13.01
CA ILE A 431 -7.93 6.69 -12.71
C ILE A 431 -8.98 5.62 -12.40
N PHE A 432 -9.56 5.70 -11.22
CA PHE A 432 -10.62 4.83 -10.74
C PHE A 432 -11.90 5.65 -10.56
N VAL A 433 -13.00 5.18 -11.14
CA VAL A 433 -14.29 5.85 -11.01
C VAL A 433 -15.28 4.92 -10.32
N TYR A 434 -15.75 5.36 -9.16
CA TYR A 434 -16.72 4.64 -8.35
C TYR A 434 -18.08 5.33 -8.41
N GLN A 435 -19.11 4.53 -8.32
CA GLN A 435 -20.48 4.99 -8.15
C GLN A 435 -21.23 4.02 -7.25
N ARG A 436 -22.17 4.53 -6.47
CA ARG A 436 -23.11 3.69 -5.73
C ARG A 436 -24.47 3.76 -6.42
N PRO A 437 -24.85 2.73 -7.20
CA PRO A 437 -26.17 2.68 -7.81
C PRO A 437 -27.28 2.84 -6.76
N PRO A 438 -28.43 3.44 -7.09
CA PRO A 438 -29.52 3.74 -6.12
C PRO A 438 -29.98 2.52 -5.29
N ALA A 439 -29.95 1.31 -5.86
CA ALA A 439 -30.31 0.08 -5.17
C ALA A 439 -29.12 -0.62 -4.49
N ALA A 440 -27.89 -0.12 -4.64
CA ALA A 440 -26.69 -0.78 -4.12
C ALA A 440 -26.37 -0.31 -2.68
N ARG A 441 -25.85 -1.24 -1.89
CA ARG A 441 -25.45 -1.02 -0.50
C ARG A 441 -23.98 -0.64 -0.36
N ALA A 442 -23.21 -0.70 -1.45
CA ALA A 442 -21.78 -0.40 -1.47
C ALA A 442 -21.37 0.28 -2.78
N ASP A 443 -20.22 0.94 -2.75
CA ASP A 443 -19.64 1.55 -3.93
C ASP A 443 -19.16 0.47 -4.91
N GLN A 444 -19.36 0.68 -6.20
CA GLN A 444 -18.90 -0.17 -7.30
C GLN A 444 -17.85 0.58 -8.12
N LEU A 445 -16.79 -0.09 -8.51
CA LEU A 445 -15.76 0.44 -9.40
C LEU A 445 -16.20 0.24 -10.86
N ILE A 446 -16.75 1.28 -11.46
CA ILE A 446 -17.42 1.23 -12.77
C ILE A 446 -16.58 1.75 -13.93
N GLY A 447 -15.38 2.24 -13.66
CA GLY A 447 -14.46 2.71 -14.69
C GLY A 447 -13.02 2.67 -14.21
N TYR A 448 -12.12 2.26 -15.09
CA TYR A 448 -10.68 2.23 -14.87
C TYR A 448 -9.95 2.68 -16.14
N GLN A 449 -8.97 3.53 -15.98
CA GLN A 449 -8.08 3.94 -17.05
C GLN A 449 -6.66 4.10 -16.50
N ARG A 450 -5.67 3.53 -17.21
CA ARG A 450 -4.25 3.78 -16.97
C ARG A 450 -3.70 4.64 -18.10
N ILE A 451 -2.97 5.67 -17.75
CA ILE A 451 -2.21 6.52 -18.69
C ILE A 451 -0.76 6.58 -18.24
N ASN A 452 0.14 6.64 -19.18
CA ASN A 452 1.56 6.83 -18.94
C ASN A 452 2.01 8.17 -19.49
N TYR A 453 2.88 8.86 -18.76
CA TYR A 453 3.49 10.11 -19.16
C TYR A 453 5.00 9.94 -19.28
N GLY A 454 5.57 10.40 -20.39
CA GLY A 454 7.01 10.43 -20.58
C GLY A 454 7.65 9.16 -21.12
N LYS A 455 6.93 8.03 -21.21
CA LYS A 455 7.49 6.80 -21.77
C LYS A 455 7.95 6.98 -23.22
N ARG A 456 9.21 6.72 -23.45
CA ARG A 456 9.73 6.68 -24.83
C ARG A 456 9.09 5.51 -25.58
N LYS A 457 8.57 5.79 -26.78
CA LYS A 457 7.99 4.78 -27.68
C LYS A 457 9.10 3.97 -28.34
#